data_57d51667222ae9fc6de890e5ac8a7526
#
_entry.id   57d51667222ae9fc6de890e5ac8a7526
#
_cell.length_a   1.000
_cell.length_b   1.000
_cell.length_c   1.000
_cell.angle_alpha   90.00
_cell.angle_beta   90.00
_cell.angle_gamma   90.00
#
_symmetry.space_group_name_H-M   'P 1'
#
loop_
_entity.id
_entity.type
_entity.pdbx_description
1 polymer ?
#
loop_
_entity_poly.entity_id
_entity_poly.type
_entity_poly.pdbx_seq_one_letter_code
_entity_poly.pdbx_strand_id
1 'polypeptide(L)'
;MNLVKADLKDFFSSRLESEVWLLLTEVSNFLAGQGIESYLVGGLVRDVLLGRDMADIDIAVASDALEVAPKVATALGGKYVLLDKVNRVGRVVLVDKGTPSTSVQRELDFSTFTGDIEQDLARRDFTIDAMAIGLGQIFDRPYSPAPSASRRGAVPPRLPGLIDPFNGLDDLRQGVIRAVAETAFESDAVRLIRAVRLAAELGFSIDKETEALIRHYSYLITGVAGERVREELLRLLAIPQAGQLLLYLDELGLLTAVFPELAQTKGVEQPKEHYWNVFDHSLQTVIAVDFLLRQGAWEYAGGKVLAAIPWSAVLAQHFDQEVSSGSTRRVLLKLAALLHDVAKPQTKAMDAGGRMRFLGHAKEGAAIVANMLERLRFSAKEVKLVETVVMHHLRPGQMTQNELPTRRAIYRYFRDTAEAGIDILFLSLADHLAARGPHLNLSHWQEHTQVVEYVLSQRFEQESIVYPPKLVDGHDLINIFAISPGPQIGEILEAVREAQASGEVTTKQEALAFIEGVRKKYA
;
A
#
# COMPACT_ATOMS: atom_id res chain seq x y z
N MET A 1 -13.71 38.61 24.51
CA MET A 1 -13.72 37.23 25.01
C MET A 1 -12.26 36.84 25.25
N ASN A 2 -11.85 36.79 26.54
CA ASN A 2 -10.46 36.51 26.92
C ASN A 2 -10.06 35.11 26.45
N LEU A 3 -9.18 35.04 25.46
CA LEU A 3 -8.48 33.81 25.11
C LEU A 3 -7.64 33.41 26.34
N VAL A 4 -8.11 32.43 27.10
CA VAL A 4 -7.32 31.76 28.14
C VAL A 4 -6.04 31.34 27.49
N LYS A 5 -4.88 31.82 28.00
CA LYS A 5 -3.56 31.31 27.59
C LYS A 5 -3.56 29.82 27.91
N ALA A 6 -3.72 28.98 26.89
CA ALA A 6 -3.59 27.53 27.06
C ALA A 6 -2.14 27.29 27.54
N ASP A 7 -2.00 26.72 28.71
CA ASP A 7 -0.71 26.23 29.20
C ASP A 7 -0.33 25.03 28.33
N LEU A 8 0.91 24.95 27.89
CA LEU A 8 1.46 23.87 27.05
C LEU A 8 1.13 22.50 27.65
N LYS A 9 1.27 22.37 28.96
CA LYS A 9 1.01 21.14 29.70
C LYS A 9 -0.47 20.74 29.64
N ASP A 10 -1.38 21.64 29.92
CA ASP A 10 -2.83 21.39 29.88
C ASP A 10 -3.27 21.04 28.46
N PHE A 11 -2.66 21.66 27.46
CA PHE A 11 -2.93 21.37 26.07
C PHE A 11 -2.52 19.93 25.71
N PHE A 12 -1.29 19.52 26.05
CA PHE A 12 -0.78 18.19 25.77
C PHE A 12 -1.48 17.10 26.60
N SER A 13 -1.74 17.34 27.90
CA SER A 13 -2.44 16.38 28.76
C SER A 13 -3.86 16.09 28.32
N SER A 14 -4.52 17.05 27.65
CA SER A 14 -5.89 16.86 27.11
C SER A 14 -5.92 16.05 25.82
N ARG A 15 -4.79 15.87 25.12
CA ARG A 15 -4.69 15.26 23.80
C ARG A 15 -3.92 13.96 23.75
N LEU A 16 -2.95 13.78 24.68
CA LEU A 16 -2.22 12.54 24.84
C LEU A 16 -3.05 11.50 25.58
N GLU A 17 -2.90 10.24 25.18
CA GLU A 17 -3.40 9.11 25.96
C GLU A 17 -2.66 9.02 27.29
N SER A 18 -3.35 8.58 28.35
CA SER A 18 -2.75 8.47 29.69
C SER A 18 -1.49 7.61 29.72
N GLU A 19 -1.48 6.54 28.94
CA GLU A 19 -0.34 5.63 28.83
C GLU A 19 0.86 6.29 28.15
N VAL A 20 0.64 7.03 27.06
CA VAL A 20 1.68 7.80 26.37
C VAL A 20 2.23 8.90 27.28
N TRP A 21 1.34 9.57 28.02
CA TRP A 21 1.76 10.59 29.00
C TRP A 21 2.68 10.00 30.06
N LEU A 22 2.29 8.86 30.66
CA LEU A 22 3.10 8.18 31.67
C LEU A 22 4.45 7.75 31.11
N LEU A 23 4.46 7.15 29.93
CA LEU A 23 5.67 6.73 29.23
C LEU A 23 6.62 7.92 28.98
N LEU A 24 6.10 9.02 28.44
CA LEU A 24 6.90 10.22 28.20
C LEU A 24 7.39 10.88 29.50
N THR A 25 6.61 10.77 30.58
CA THR A 25 7.06 11.23 31.93
C THR A 25 8.24 10.39 32.42
N GLU A 26 8.21 9.06 32.27
CA GLU A 26 9.32 8.19 32.66
C GLU A 26 10.58 8.48 31.84
N VAL A 27 10.42 8.64 30.51
CA VAL A 27 11.53 9.02 29.60
C VAL A 27 12.10 10.38 29.99
N SER A 28 11.25 11.39 30.22
CA SER A 28 11.67 12.74 30.63
C SER A 28 12.48 12.71 31.95
N ASN A 29 11.97 12.00 32.95
CA ASN A 29 12.65 11.87 34.26
C ASN A 29 13.99 11.14 34.10
N PHE A 30 14.06 10.09 33.30
CA PHE A 30 15.30 9.36 33.06
C PHE A 30 16.34 10.26 32.39
N LEU A 31 15.99 10.98 31.33
CA LEU A 31 16.90 11.86 30.59
C LEU A 31 17.36 13.05 31.46
N ALA A 32 16.43 13.67 32.18
CA ALA A 32 16.74 14.75 33.13
C ALA A 32 17.69 14.28 34.26
N GLY A 33 17.49 13.08 34.80
CA GLY A 33 18.37 12.45 35.79
C GLY A 33 19.79 12.18 35.28
N GLN A 34 19.99 12.10 33.96
CA GLN A 34 21.28 11.98 33.30
C GLN A 34 21.86 13.35 32.86
N GLY A 35 21.13 14.47 33.10
CA GLY A 35 21.49 15.79 32.61
C GLY A 35 21.41 15.96 31.08
N ILE A 36 20.61 15.16 30.40
CA ILE A 36 20.46 15.17 28.96
C ILE A 36 19.28 16.07 28.56
N GLU A 37 19.59 17.15 27.86
CA GLU A 37 18.56 18.01 27.24
C GLU A 37 17.86 17.26 26.14
N SER A 38 16.50 17.32 26.11
CA SER A 38 15.69 16.50 25.21
C SER A 38 14.39 17.19 24.82
N TYR A 39 13.95 16.91 23.58
CA TYR A 39 12.79 17.53 22.96
C TYR A 39 11.90 16.50 22.27
N LEU A 40 10.58 16.65 22.38
CA LEU A 40 9.65 16.06 21.43
C LEU A 40 9.73 16.83 20.12
N VAL A 41 9.76 16.13 18.99
CA VAL A 41 9.97 16.73 17.68
C VAL A 41 9.13 16.04 16.61
N GLY A 42 9.05 16.65 15.43
CA GLY A 42 8.51 15.99 14.23
C GLY A 42 7.01 15.70 14.25
N GLY A 43 6.66 14.56 13.69
CA GLY A 43 5.26 14.17 13.47
C GLY A 43 4.43 14.11 14.73
N LEU A 44 5.02 13.73 15.87
CA LEU A 44 4.32 13.71 17.16
C LEU A 44 3.79 15.09 17.56
N VAL A 45 4.63 16.12 17.46
CA VAL A 45 4.22 17.49 17.81
C VAL A 45 3.09 17.95 16.93
N ARG A 46 3.20 17.74 15.62
CA ARG A 46 2.16 18.01 14.64
C ARG A 46 0.84 17.31 14.98
N ASP A 47 0.88 16.00 15.22
CA ASP A 47 -0.31 15.18 15.41
C ASP A 47 -1.03 15.53 16.72
N VAL A 48 -0.29 15.84 17.80
CA VAL A 48 -0.86 16.39 19.02
C VAL A 48 -1.51 17.76 18.77
N LEU A 49 -0.87 18.64 17.99
CA LEU A 49 -1.45 19.94 17.63
C LEU A 49 -2.73 19.81 16.83
N LEU A 50 -2.83 18.80 15.97
CA LEU A 50 -4.03 18.49 15.16
C LEU A 50 -5.09 17.67 15.92
N GLY A 51 -4.74 17.09 17.10
CA GLY A 51 -5.63 16.18 17.84
C GLY A 51 -5.86 14.87 17.09
N ARG A 52 -4.83 14.35 16.41
CA ARG A 52 -4.82 13.07 15.69
C ARG A 52 -4.22 11.97 16.57
N ASP A 53 -4.53 10.72 16.23
CA ASP A 53 -3.88 9.58 16.83
C ASP A 53 -2.39 9.56 16.40
N MET A 54 -1.53 9.18 17.34
CA MET A 54 -0.08 9.20 17.15
C MET A 54 0.44 7.81 16.80
N ALA A 55 1.33 7.74 15.81
CA ALA A 55 1.99 6.49 15.43
C ALA A 55 3.36 6.34 16.10
N ASP A 56 4.24 7.30 15.89
CA ASP A 56 5.64 7.24 16.30
C ASP A 56 5.97 8.39 17.28
N ILE A 57 6.88 8.15 18.21
CA ILE A 57 7.34 9.13 19.20
C ILE A 57 8.79 9.49 18.90
N ASP A 58 9.01 10.68 18.32
CA ASP A 58 10.34 11.19 17.97
C ASP A 58 10.90 12.07 19.10
N ILE A 59 12.08 11.73 19.61
CA ILE A 59 12.79 12.44 20.68
C ILE A 59 14.18 12.83 20.20
N ALA A 60 14.46 14.13 20.14
CA ALA A 60 15.79 14.66 19.90
C ALA A 60 16.54 14.84 21.24
N VAL A 61 17.79 14.41 21.32
CA VAL A 61 18.62 14.46 22.53
C VAL A 61 19.95 15.17 22.25
N ALA A 62 20.41 16.02 23.21
CA ALA A 62 21.72 16.68 23.16
C ALA A 62 22.85 15.74 23.63
N SER A 63 22.81 14.50 23.16
CA SER A 63 23.78 13.46 23.46
C SER A 63 23.75 12.41 22.33
N ASP A 64 24.70 11.46 22.36
CA ASP A 64 24.66 10.37 21.37
C ASP A 64 23.43 9.48 21.57
N ALA A 65 22.48 9.56 20.66
CA ALA A 65 21.25 8.76 20.71
C ALA A 65 21.52 7.25 20.67
N LEU A 66 22.64 6.82 20.04
CA LEU A 66 23.04 5.40 20.01
C LEU A 66 23.54 4.90 21.38
N GLU A 67 23.94 5.82 22.27
CA GLU A 67 24.28 5.49 23.67
C GLU A 67 23.07 5.68 24.60
N VAL A 68 22.19 6.64 24.31
CA VAL A 68 21.03 6.98 25.12
C VAL A 68 19.92 5.93 24.95
N ALA A 69 19.55 5.60 23.70
CA ALA A 69 18.44 4.69 23.43
C ALA A 69 18.60 3.29 24.07
N PRO A 70 19.79 2.64 24.07
CA PRO A 70 19.98 1.38 24.80
C PRO A 70 19.76 1.49 26.32
N LYS A 71 20.16 2.62 26.90
CA LYS A 71 19.99 2.86 28.36
C LYS A 71 18.51 3.08 28.69
N VAL A 72 17.78 3.83 27.84
CA VAL A 72 16.34 4.01 27.98
C VAL A 72 15.62 2.67 27.79
N ALA A 73 16.00 1.88 26.78
CA ALA A 73 15.41 0.54 26.56
C ALA A 73 15.58 -0.34 27.81
N THR A 74 16.76 -0.34 28.41
CA THR A 74 17.04 -1.09 29.66
C THR A 74 16.18 -0.59 30.81
N ALA A 75 16.06 0.72 30.99
CA ALA A 75 15.31 1.33 32.09
C ALA A 75 13.79 1.04 31.98
N LEU A 76 13.25 1.03 30.74
CA LEU A 76 11.83 0.81 30.49
C LEU A 76 11.47 -0.67 30.19
N GLY A 77 12.46 -1.59 30.22
CA GLY A 77 12.24 -3.00 29.91
C GLY A 77 11.92 -3.27 28.44
N GLY A 78 12.34 -2.38 27.55
CA GLY A 78 12.17 -2.49 26.10
C GLY A 78 13.35 -3.13 25.37
N LYS A 79 13.27 -3.14 24.03
CA LYS A 79 14.35 -3.60 23.15
C LYS A 79 14.91 -2.43 22.34
N TYR A 80 16.22 -2.37 22.23
CA TYR A 80 16.90 -1.42 21.37
C TYR A 80 17.05 -1.96 19.96
N VAL A 81 16.82 -1.11 18.95
CA VAL A 81 17.03 -1.38 17.53
C VAL A 81 17.81 -0.21 16.94
N LEU A 82 18.91 -0.49 16.25
CA LEU A 82 19.66 0.52 15.51
C LEU A 82 18.91 0.81 14.19
N LEU A 83 18.49 2.07 14.00
CA LEU A 83 17.83 2.49 12.75
C LEU A 83 18.84 3.08 11.75
N ASP A 84 19.61 4.08 12.19
CA ASP A 84 20.59 4.74 11.32
C ASP A 84 21.86 5.07 12.12
N LYS A 85 22.97 4.44 11.72
CA LYS A 85 24.27 4.65 12.33
C LYS A 85 24.88 5.99 11.94
N VAL A 86 24.64 6.45 10.70
CA VAL A 86 25.25 7.68 10.18
C VAL A 86 24.57 8.90 10.79
N ASN A 87 23.24 8.90 10.81
CA ASN A 87 22.43 9.98 11.40
C ASN A 87 22.21 9.80 12.90
N ARG A 88 22.81 8.76 13.51
CA ARG A 88 22.71 8.45 14.93
C ARG A 88 21.26 8.38 15.42
N VAL A 89 20.46 7.52 14.78
CA VAL A 89 19.07 7.26 15.15
C VAL A 89 18.94 5.85 15.72
N GLY A 90 18.37 5.75 16.91
CA GLY A 90 18.12 4.48 17.60
C GLY A 90 16.68 4.39 18.08
N ARG A 91 16.06 3.23 17.92
CA ARG A 91 14.67 2.95 18.32
C ARG A 91 14.61 2.12 19.57
N VAL A 92 13.69 2.47 20.45
CA VAL A 92 13.30 1.66 21.61
C VAL A 92 11.91 1.10 21.35
N VAL A 93 11.80 -0.21 21.34
CA VAL A 93 10.53 -0.94 21.13
C VAL A 93 10.04 -1.45 22.49
N LEU A 94 8.87 -1.00 22.89
CA LEU A 94 8.18 -1.43 24.10
C LEU A 94 7.01 -2.33 23.71
N VAL A 95 6.95 -3.52 24.31
CA VAL A 95 5.85 -4.45 24.11
C VAL A 95 5.04 -4.45 25.40
N ASP A 96 3.81 -4.00 25.33
CA ASP A 96 2.91 -4.08 26.48
C ASP A 96 2.63 -5.55 26.79
N LYS A 97 2.76 -5.94 28.07
CA LYS A 97 2.57 -7.31 28.55
C LYS A 97 1.07 -7.67 28.68
N GLY A 98 0.23 -7.08 27.83
CA GLY A 98 -1.16 -7.46 27.68
C GLY A 98 -1.33 -8.89 27.15
N THR A 99 -2.58 -9.38 27.08
CA THR A 99 -2.89 -10.69 26.50
C THR A 99 -2.34 -10.83 25.08
N PRO A 100 -1.88 -12.02 24.63
CA PRO A 100 -1.19 -12.21 23.35
C PRO A 100 -1.94 -11.72 22.09
N SER A 101 -3.23 -11.45 22.20
CA SER A 101 -4.08 -10.93 21.11
C SER A 101 -4.23 -9.40 21.07
N THR A 102 -3.67 -8.65 22.06
CA THR A 102 -3.82 -7.19 22.17
C THR A 102 -2.55 -6.47 22.62
N SER A 103 -1.36 -7.04 22.34
CA SER A 103 -0.10 -6.37 22.64
C SER A 103 0.07 -5.14 21.75
N VAL A 104 -0.08 -3.94 22.31
CA VAL A 104 0.24 -2.69 21.62
C VAL A 104 1.76 -2.52 21.67
N GLN A 105 2.39 -2.51 20.51
CA GLN A 105 3.81 -2.19 20.37
C GLN A 105 3.93 -0.66 20.28
N ARG A 106 4.76 -0.05 21.16
CA ARG A 106 5.07 1.38 21.11
C ARG A 106 6.53 1.57 20.72
N GLU A 107 6.79 2.53 19.87
CA GLU A 107 8.12 2.83 19.34
C GLU A 107 8.53 4.25 19.71
N LEU A 108 9.75 4.38 20.25
CA LEU A 108 10.37 5.66 20.58
C LEU A 108 11.64 5.80 19.76
N ASP A 109 11.71 6.78 18.89
CA ASP A 109 12.86 7.07 18.06
C ASP A 109 13.71 8.19 18.67
N PHE A 110 14.95 7.87 19.00
CA PHE A 110 15.91 8.82 19.53
C PHE A 110 16.85 9.27 18.44
N SER A 111 16.96 10.58 18.23
CA SER A 111 17.90 11.20 17.30
C SER A 111 18.86 12.14 18.02
N THR A 112 20.12 12.17 17.59
CA THR A 112 21.13 13.09 18.11
C THR A 112 21.00 14.44 17.43
N PHE A 113 20.92 15.52 18.22
CA PHE A 113 21.18 16.86 17.70
C PHE A 113 22.49 17.43 18.24
N THR A 114 23.13 18.28 17.44
CA THR A 114 24.37 18.98 17.80
C THR A 114 24.14 20.48 17.67
N GLY A 115 24.69 21.27 18.58
CA GLY A 115 24.43 22.71 18.66
C GLY A 115 23.13 23.00 19.42
N ASP A 116 22.25 23.77 18.82
CA ASP A 116 20.92 24.05 19.36
C ASP A 116 19.82 23.26 18.60
N ILE A 117 18.64 23.18 19.19
CA ILE A 117 17.51 22.45 18.60
C ILE A 117 17.00 23.12 17.32
N GLU A 118 17.14 24.44 17.17
CA GLU A 118 16.70 25.16 15.97
C GLU A 118 17.51 24.74 14.75
N GLN A 119 18.82 24.44 14.91
CA GLN A 119 19.65 23.89 13.85
C GLN A 119 19.22 22.47 13.42
N ASP A 120 18.71 21.67 14.35
CA ASP A 120 18.12 20.37 13.99
C ASP A 120 16.82 20.54 13.21
N LEU A 121 15.95 21.44 13.67
CA LEU A 121 14.70 21.76 12.99
C LEU A 121 14.93 22.30 11.57
N ALA A 122 16.00 23.07 11.33
CA ALA A 122 16.37 23.58 10.01
C ALA A 122 16.73 22.50 8.98
N ARG A 123 17.09 21.28 9.43
CA ARG A 123 17.43 20.14 8.54
C ARG A 123 16.24 19.23 8.24
N ARG A 124 15.08 19.52 8.83
CA ARG A 124 13.86 18.73 8.60
C ARG A 124 13.27 19.01 7.22
N ASP A 125 12.25 18.26 6.89
CA ASP A 125 11.59 18.31 5.59
C ASP A 125 10.61 19.48 5.47
N PHE A 126 9.59 19.52 6.34
CA PHE A 126 8.49 20.48 6.26
C PHE A 126 8.35 21.27 7.55
N THR A 127 7.88 22.52 7.43
CA THR A 127 7.69 23.45 8.55
C THR A 127 6.83 22.85 9.65
N ILE A 128 5.78 22.11 9.27
CA ILE A 128 4.85 21.44 10.19
C ILE A 128 5.48 20.30 11.01
N ASP A 129 6.60 19.75 10.54
CA ASP A 129 7.40 18.73 11.22
C ASP A 129 8.70 19.29 11.83
N ALA A 130 8.93 20.61 11.64
CA ALA A 130 10.09 21.35 12.15
C ALA A 130 9.74 22.19 13.40
N MET A 131 8.99 21.58 14.31
CA MET A 131 8.63 22.13 15.60
C MET A 131 9.14 21.24 16.72
N ALA A 132 9.49 21.85 17.87
CA ALA A 132 9.99 21.13 19.03
C ALA A 132 9.37 21.63 20.34
N ILE A 133 9.34 20.75 21.33
CA ILE A 133 8.93 21.07 22.71
C ILE A 133 9.84 20.36 23.68
N GLY A 134 10.41 21.09 24.64
CA GLY A 134 11.24 20.50 25.67
C GLY A 134 10.48 19.51 26.54
N LEU A 135 10.98 18.29 26.68
CA LEU A 135 10.36 17.25 27.51
C LEU A 135 10.15 17.71 28.94
N GLY A 136 11.16 18.35 29.55
CA GLY A 136 11.07 18.90 30.92
C GLY A 136 10.04 20.02 31.07
N GLN A 137 9.58 20.67 29.99
CA GLN A 137 8.56 21.71 30.10
C GLN A 137 7.14 21.13 30.27
N ILE A 138 6.92 19.89 29.80
CA ILE A 138 5.60 19.22 29.84
C ILE A 138 5.53 18.25 31.02
N PHE A 139 6.56 17.45 31.21
CA PHE A 139 6.52 16.25 32.07
C PHE A 139 7.23 16.43 33.43
N ASP A 140 7.43 17.66 33.87
CA ASP A 140 8.05 17.98 35.17
C ASP A 140 7.15 17.74 36.40
N ARG A 141 5.83 17.48 36.18
CA ARG A 141 4.82 17.31 37.23
C ARG A 141 3.90 16.11 36.94
N PRO A 142 3.22 15.55 37.97
CA PRO A 142 2.26 14.46 37.82
C PRO A 142 1.14 14.77 36.83
N TYR A 143 0.67 13.73 36.16
CA TYR A 143 -0.50 13.81 35.28
C TYR A 143 -1.73 14.34 36.04
N SER A 144 -2.35 15.36 35.49
CA SER A 144 -3.66 15.84 35.93
C SER A 144 -4.59 15.79 34.71
N PRO A 145 -5.60 14.89 34.70
CA PRO A 145 -6.52 14.83 33.59
C PRO A 145 -7.25 16.17 33.46
N ALA A 146 -7.05 16.86 32.32
CA ALA A 146 -7.85 18.04 32.01
C ALA A 146 -9.32 17.62 31.83
N PRO A 147 -10.32 18.47 32.23
CA PRO A 147 -11.71 18.19 31.95
C PRO A 147 -11.86 17.95 30.45
N SER A 148 -12.61 16.90 30.07
CA SER A 148 -12.76 16.38 28.71
C SER A 148 -13.13 17.46 27.68
N ALA A 149 -12.14 18.24 27.28
CA ALA A 149 -12.21 18.99 26.04
C ALA A 149 -12.06 17.98 24.90
N SER A 150 -12.94 18.05 23.91
CA SER A 150 -12.85 17.16 22.75
C SER A 150 -11.42 17.14 22.21
N ARG A 151 -10.81 15.96 22.01
CA ARG A 151 -9.46 15.80 21.42
C ARG A 151 -9.31 16.53 20.08
N ARG A 152 -10.43 16.85 19.43
CA ARG A 152 -10.52 17.62 18.17
C ARG A 152 -10.85 19.08 18.44
N GLY A 153 -9.86 19.87 18.88
CA GLY A 153 -9.95 21.31 18.97
C GLY A 153 -9.16 21.99 17.87
N ALA A 154 -9.51 23.23 17.53
CA ALA A 154 -8.73 24.02 16.57
C ALA A 154 -7.27 24.18 17.04
N VAL A 155 -6.33 24.20 16.10
CA VAL A 155 -4.91 24.49 16.35
C VAL A 155 -4.82 25.88 16.98
N PRO A 156 -4.16 26.05 18.12
CA PRO A 156 -4.12 27.34 18.83
C PRO A 156 -3.31 28.38 18.02
N PRO A 157 -3.64 29.67 18.11
CA PRO A 157 -2.90 30.72 17.40
C PRO A 157 -1.47 30.93 17.95
N ARG A 158 -1.24 30.59 19.20
CA ARG A 158 0.05 30.61 19.88
C ARG A 158 0.06 29.54 20.96
N LEU A 159 1.22 28.92 21.15
CA LEU A 159 1.46 27.95 22.19
C LEU A 159 2.80 28.30 22.87
N PRO A 160 2.78 28.97 24.06
CA PRO A 160 3.98 29.34 24.77
C PRO A 160 4.84 28.09 25.07
N GLY A 161 6.13 28.15 24.82
CA GLY A 161 7.05 27.02 24.99
C GLY A 161 7.22 26.13 23.74
N LEU A 162 6.41 26.30 22.70
CA LEU A 162 6.67 25.69 21.40
C LEU A 162 7.85 26.42 20.72
N ILE A 163 8.84 25.65 20.30
CA ILE A 163 9.96 26.11 19.48
C ILE A 163 9.54 25.91 18.03
N ASP A 164 9.33 27.00 17.30
CA ASP A 164 8.78 27.01 15.94
C ASP A 164 9.48 28.11 15.10
N PRO A 165 10.74 27.88 14.70
CA PRO A 165 11.51 28.90 13.97
C PRO A 165 11.06 29.08 12.52
N PHE A 166 10.26 28.15 11.97
CA PHE A 166 9.82 28.15 10.58
C PHE A 166 8.32 28.40 10.37
N ASN A 167 7.60 28.85 11.42
CA ASN A 167 6.16 29.13 11.40
C ASN A 167 5.29 27.92 11.06
N GLY A 168 5.70 26.71 11.47
CA GLY A 168 4.97 25.46 11.25
C GLY A 168 3.58 25.47 11.87
N LEU A 169 3.38 26.13 13.00
CA LEU A 169 2.07 26.28 13.64
C LEU A 169 1.08 27.04 12.76
N ASP A 170 1.54 28.07 12.05
CA ASP A 170 0.70 28.84 11.13
C ASP A 170 0.40 28.03 9.86
N ASP A 171 1.37 27.29 9.31
CA ASP A 171 1.16 26.38 8.18
C ASP A 171 0.18 25.25 8.56
N LEU A 172 0.26 24.68 9.78
CA LEU A 172 -0.73 23.74 10.30
C LEU A 172 -2.14 24.31 10.32
N ARG A 173 -2.30 25.56 10.74
CA ARG A 173 -3.59 26.24 10.80
C ARG A 173 -4.16 26.53 9.42
N GLN A 174 -3.29 26.80 8.45
CA GLN A 174 -3.68 27.07 7.06
C GLN A 174 -3.88 25.79 6.25
N GLY A 175 -3.44 24.63 6.77
CA GLY A 175 -3.47 23.35 6.05
C GLY A 175 -2.49 23.32 4.88
N VAL A 176 -1.23 23.73 5.13
CA VAL A 176 -0.20 23.87 4.10
C VAL A 176 1.01 23.02 4.42
N ILE A 177 1.52 22.30 3.41
CA ILE A 177 2.83 21.64 3.41
C ILE A 177 3.85 22.58 2.77
N ARG A 178 4.79 23.05 3.54
CA ARG A 178 5.87 23.94 3.11
C ARG A 178 7.22 23.34 3.46
N ALA A 179 8.16 23.33 2.51
CA ALA A 179 9.55 22.92 2.77
C ALA A 179 10.23 23.92 3.70
N VAL A 180 11.04 23.40 4.64
CA VAL A 180 11.80 24.25 5.58
C VAL A 180 12.82 25.11 4.86
N ALA A 181 13.44 24.57 3.81
CA ALA A 181 14.44 25.26 3.00
C ALA A 181 14.39 24.76 1.54
N GLU A 182 14.89 25.57 0.61
CA GLU A 182 15.00 25.19 -0.81
C GLU A 182 15.85 23.92 -1.01
N THR A 183 16.87 23.73 -0.17
CA THR A 183 17.77 22.57 -0.22
C THR A 183 17.22 21.32 0.45
N ALA A 184 15.99 21.34 0.98
CA ALA A 184 15.39 20.21 1.68
C ALA A 184 15.35 18.94 0.83
N PHE A 185 15.08 19.08 -0.47
CA PHE A 185 14.98 17.95 -1.41
C PHE A 185 16.33 17.46 -1.92
N GLU A 186 17.33 18.34 -2.01
CA GLU A 186 18.71 17.95 -2.36
C GLU A 186 19.36 17.14 -1.24
N SER A 187 19.06 17.48 0.02
CA SER A 187 19.58 16.75 1.18
C SER A 187 18.96 15.35 1.33
N ASP A 188 17.70 15.20 0.94
CA ASP A 188 16.99 13.92 0.99
C ASP A 188 15.81 13.89 0.00
N ALA A 189 16.04 13.30 -1.16
CA ALA A 189 15.07 13.34 -2.25
C ALA A 189 13.81 12.46 -2.02
N VAL A 190 13.77 11.57 -1.03
CA VAL A 190 12.53 10.85 -0.68
C VAL A 190 11.43 11.81 -0.20
N ARG A 191 11.81 12.97 0.32
CA ARG A 191 10.91 14.04 0.76
C ARG A 191 10.00 14.54 -0.36
N LEU A 192 10.40 14.38 -1.63
CA LEU A 192 9.57 14.71 -2.79
C LEU A 192 8.23 13.93 -2.79
N ILE A 193 8.27 12.62 -2.59
CA ILE A 193 7.06 11.79 -2.50
C ILE A 193 6.36 12.02 -1.16
N ARG A 194 7.13 12.16 -0.08
CA ARG A 194 6.60 12.41 1.26
C ARG A 194 5.75 13.68 1.32
N ALA A 195 6.08 14.74 0.59
CA ALA A 195 5.27 15.97 0.51
C ALA A 195 3.85 15.65 0.01
N VAL A 196 3.74 14.91 -1.07
CA VAL A 196 2.44 14.54 -1.66
C VAL A 196 1.67 13.62 -0.71
N ARG A 197 2.35 12.63 -0.11
CA ARG A 197 1.73 11.73 0.85
C ARG A 197 1.20 12.48 2.07
N LEU A 198 2.02 13.33 2.70
CA LEU A 198 1.59 14.11 3.88
C LEU A 198 0.44 15.06 3.55
N ALA A 199 0.49 15.73 2.40
CA ALA A 199 -0.61 16.57 1.94
C ALA A 199 -1.92 15.79 1.88
N ALA A 200 -1.90 14.59 1.30
CA ALA A 200 -3.07 13.73 1.19
C ALA A 200 -3.53 13.17 2.55
N GLU A 201 -2.63 12.68 3.40
CA GLU A 201 -2.95 12.14 4.73
C GLU A 201 -3.56 13.18 5.67
N LEU A 202 -3.10 14.42 5.57
CA LEU A 202 -3.55 15.52 6.41
C LEU A 202 -4.74 16.28 5.80
N GLY A 203 -5.02 16.10 4.51
CA GLY A 203 -5.99 16.90 3.77
C GLY A 203 -5.52 18.34 3.53
N PHE A 204 -4.20 18.53 3.37
CA PHE A 204 -3.52 19.81 3.19
C PHE A 204 -3.17 20.06 1.73
N SER A 205 -2.93 21.32 1.37
CA SER A 205 -2.35 21.71 0.08
C SER A 205 -0.83 21.85 0.18
N ILE A 206 -0.11 21.62 -0.92
CA ILE A 206 1.32 21.94 -1.01
C ILE A 206 1.46 23.41 -1.37
N ASP A 207 2.36 24.12 -0.69
CA ASP A 207 2.70 25.50 -1.01
C ASP A 207 3.27 25.62 -2.42
N LYS A 208 2.96 26.70 -3.12
CA LYS A 208 3.34 26.89 -4.54
C LYS A 208 4.85 26.89 -4.79
N GLU A 209 5.64 27.48 -3.89
CA GLU A 209 7.10 27.47 -3.99
C GLU A 209 7.63 26.06 -3.74
N THR A 210 7.10 25.38 -2.74
CA THR A 210 7.42 23.96 -2.46
C THR A 210 7.06 23.06 -3.64
N GLU A 211 5.90 23.27 -4.26
CA GLU A 211 5.50 22.52 -5.46
C GLU A 211 6.43 22.78 -6.64
N ALA A 212 6.88 24.02 -6.84
CA ALA A 212 7.86 24.36 -7.86
C ALA A 212 9.23 23.68 -7.60
N LEU A 213 9.66 23.62 -6.34
CA LEU A 213 10.87 22.89 -5.94
C LEU A 213 10.72 21.38 -6.20
N ILE A 214 9.56 20.79 -5.89
CA ILE A 214 9.30 19.36 -6.16
C ILE A 214 9.42 19.08 -7.66
N ARG A 215 8.82 19.89 -8.52
CA ARG A 215 8.94 19.76 -9.98
C ARG A 215 10.39 19.87 -10.44
N HIS A 216 11.12 20.86 -9.92
CA HIS A 216 12.51 21.11 -10.28
C HIS A 216 13.43 19.95 -9.90
N TYR A 217 13.24 19.37 -8.70
CA TYR A 217 14.11 18.33 -8.15
C TYR A 217 13.56 16.90 -8.35
N SER A 218 12.47 16.72 -9.09
CA SER A 218 11.81 15.40 -9.28
C SER A 218 12.77 14.30 -9.75
N TYR A 219 13.77 14.65 -10.58
CA TYR A 219 14.77 13.72 -11.09
C TYR A 219 15.67 13.11 -10.01
N LEU A 220 15.82 13.77 -8.85
CA LEU A 220 16.67 13.28 -7.75
C LEU A 220 16.11 12.01 -7.11
N ILE A 221 14.81 11.72 -7.28
CA ILE A 221 14.19 10.50 -6.73
C ILE A 221 14.83 9.23 -7.27
N THR A 222 15.42 9.27 -8.47
CA THR A 222 16.09 8.12 -9.10
C THR A 222 17.35 7.68 -8.34
N GLY A 223 17.95 8.57 -7.52
CA GLY A 223 19.10 8.26 -6.67
C GLY A 223 18.75 7.75 -5.27
N VAL A 224 17.47 7.73 -4.91
CA VAL A 224 17.02 7.26 -3.59
C VAL A 224 17.00 5.74 -3.53
N ALA A 225 17.40 5.17 -2.39
CA ALA A 225 17.32 3.73 -2.17
C ALA A 225 15.89 3.21 -2.39
N GLY A 226 15.77 2.10 -3.13
CA GLY A 226 14.47 1.56 -3.55
C GLY A 226 13.53 1.26 -2.40
N GLU A 227 14.07 0.81 -1.26
CA GLU A 227 13.31 0.54 -0.03
C GLU A 227 12.55 1.78 0.47
N ARG A 228 13.22 2.93 0.45
CA ARG A 228 12.64 4.19 0.93
C ARG A 228 11.55 4.71 -0.01
N VAL A 229 11.79 4.59 -1.33
CA VAL A 229 10.77 4.92 -2.35
C VAL A 229 9.56 4.01 -2.19
N ARG A 230 9.78 2.69 -2.02
CA ARG A 230 8.72 1.70 -1.80
C ARG A 230 7.87 2.06 -0.59
N GLU A 231 8.47 2.39 0.54
CA GLU A 231 7.73 2.73 1.77
C GLU A 231 6.79 3.93 1.58
N GLU A 232 7.28 5.02 1.00
CA GLU A 232 6.44 6.19 0.72
C GLU A 232 5.35 5.87 -0.31
N LEU A 233 5.68 5.09 -1.35
CA LEU A 233 4.72 4.67 -2.37
C LEU A 233 3.62 3.77 -1.79
N LEU A 234 3.96 2.79 -0.95
CA LEU A 234 2.97 1.91 -0.30
C LEU A 234 2.04 2.71 0.61
N ARG A 235 2.58 3.63 1.41
CA ARG A 235 1.78 4.52 2.26
C ARG A 235 0.87 5.42 1.42
N LEU A 236 1.34 5.96 0.31
CA LEU A 236 0.54 6.79 -0.59
C LEU A 236 -0.60 5.97 -1.24
N LEU A 237 -0.31 4.76 -1.72
CA LEU A 237 -1.32 3.88 -2.32
C LEU A 237 -2.34 3.36 -1.29
N ALA A 238 -2.00 3.33 0.00
CA ALA A 238 -2.94 2.99 1.07
C ALA A 238 -3.99 4.07 1.32
N ILE A 239 -3.72 5.32 0.93
CA ILE A 239 -4.66 6.43 1.08
C ILE A 239 -5.88 6.19 0.16
N PRO A 240 -7.12 6.48 0.61
CA PRO A 240 -8.28 6.53 -0.28
C PRO A 240 -8.05 7.49 -1.45
N GLN A 241 -8.59 7.17 -2.62
CA GLN A 241 -8.42 7.95 -3.86
C GLN A 241 -6.96 8.03 -4.35
N ALA A 242 -6.20 6.97 -4.15
CA ALA A 242 -4.80 6.89 -4.56
C ALA A 242 -4.60 7.19 -6.07
N GLY A 243 -5.58 6.87 -6.92
CA GLY A 243 -5.51 7.18 -8.34
C GLY A 243 -5.38 8.68 -8.62
N GLN A 244 -6.04 9.54 -7.85
CA GLN A 244 -5.90 11.01 -7.97
C GLN A 244 -4.52 11.48 -7.52
N LEU A 245 -3.95 10.82 -6.50
CA LEU A 245 -2.60 11.13 -6.02
C LEU A 245 -1.53 10.74 -7.05
N LEU A 246 -1.74 9.63 -7.78
CA LEU A 246 -0.84 9.22 -8.86
C LEU A 246 -0.88 10.19 -10.04
N LEU A 247 -2.06 10.72 -10.38
CA LEU A 247 -2.17 11.83 -11.37
C LEU A 247 -1.34 13.03 -10.91
N TYR A 248 -1.48 13.45 -9.67
CA TYR A 248 -0.72 14.57 -9.13
C TYR A 248 0.79 14.30 -9.09
N LEU A 249 1.22 13.06 -8.74
CA LEU A 249 2.63 12.67 -8.85
C LEU A 249 3.16 12.76 -10.30
N ASP A 250 2.32 12.43 -11.29
CA ASP A 250 2.72 12.57 -12.69
C ASP A 250 2.85 14.03 -13.11
N GLU A 251 1.93 14.90 -12.71
CA GLU A 251 2.01 16.35 -12.94
C GLU A 251 3.26 16.98 -12.32
N LEU A 252 3.73 16.43 -11.21
CA LEU A 252 4.98 16.83 -10.54
C LEU A 252 6.24 16.21 -11.17
N GLY A 253 6.09 15.32 -12.16
CA GLY A 253 7.20 14.59 -12.78
C GLY A 253 7.76 13.42 -11.94
N LEU A 254 7.16 13.12 -10.80
CA LEU A 254 7.62 12.09 -9.89
C LEU A 254 7.24 10.67 -10.33
N LEU A 255 6.02 10.48 -10.86
CA LEU A 255 5.52 9.14 -11.22
C LEU A 255 6.42 8.47 -12.26
N THR A 256 6.76 9.18 -13.33
CA THR A 256 7.63 8.67 -14.40
C THR A 256 9.12 8.70 -14.02
N ALA A 257 9.53 9.44 -13.01
CA ALA A 257 10.87 9.32 -12.43
C ALA A 257 11.04 8.03 -11.60
N VAL A 258 10.01 7.63 -10.85
CA VAL A 258 9.98 6.34 -10.10
C VAL A 258 9.81 5.16 -11.04
N PHE A 259 8.94 5.28 -12.04
CA PHE A 259 8.60 4.27 -13.02
C PHE A 259 8.86 4.77 -14.45
N PRO A 260 10.12 4.80 -14.92
CA PRO A 260 10.46 5.31 -16.27
C PRO A 260 9.75 4.53 -17.39
N GLU A 261 9.39 3.29 -17.14
CA GLU A 261 8.68 2.41 -18.07
C GLU A 261 7.30 2.98 -18.42
N LEU A 262 6.63 3.65 -17.48
CA LEU A 262 5.34 4.30 -17.72
C LEU A 262 5.43 5.49 -18.69
N ALA A 263 6.58 6.15 -18.80
CA ALA A 263 6.75 7.25 -19.75
C ALA A 263 6.53 6.80 -21.20
N GLN A 264 6.85 5.53 -21.52
CA GLN A 264 6.65 4.97 -22.86
C GLN A 264 5.17 4.71 -23.19
N THR A 265 4.29 4.65 -22.19
CA THR A 265 2.85 4.42 -22.38
C THR A 265 2.09 5.71 -22.67
N LYS A 266 2.69 6.88 -22.43
CA LYS A 266 2.07 8.20 -22.66
C LYS A 266 1.78 8.40 -24.15
N GLY A 267 0.54 8.77 -24.48
CA GLY A 267 0.10 9.01 -25.85
C GLY A 267 -0.01 7.78 -26.74
N VAL A 268 0.19 6.57 -26.21
CA VAL A 268 0.01 5.34 -26.99
C VAL A 268 -1.47 5.06 -27.14
N GLU A 269 -1.97 5.21 -28.37
CA GLU A 269 -3.35 4.96 -28.73
C GLU A 269 -3.72 3.48 -28.55
N GLN A 270 -4.99 3.24 -28.25
CA GLN A 270 -5.59 1.93 -28.06
C GLN A 270 -6.72 1.69 -29.08
N PRO A 271 -7.22 0.45 -29.25
CA PRO A 271 -8.41 0.17 -30.06
C PRO A 271 -9.61 1.00 -29.59
N LYS A 272 -10.56 1.26 -30.49
CA LYS A 272 -11.76 2.10 -30.28
C LYS A 272 -12.65 1.74 -29.08
N GLU A 273 -12.46 0.54 -28.55
CA GLU A 273 -13.12 0.05 -27.33
C GLU A 273 -12.61 0.74 -26.07
N HIS A 274 -11.46 1.40 -26.15
CA HIS A 274 -10.84 2.15 -25.06
C HIS A 274 -11.03 3.65 -25.28
N TYR A 275 -11.46 4.35 -24.25
CA TYR A 275 -11.64 5.80 -24.27
C TYR A 275 -10.32 6.56 -24.12
N TRP A 276 -9.38 6.02 -23.35
CA TRP A 276 -8.09 6.63 -22.98
C TRP A 276 -6.92 6.04 -23.80
N ASN A 277 -5.80 6.78 -23.90
CA ASN A 277 -4.50 6.18 -24.25
C ASN A 277 -4.02 5.23 -23.14
N VAL A 278 -2.93 4.48 -23.38
CA VAL A 278 -2.47 3.44 -22.42
C VAL A 278 -2.15 4.01 -21.04
N PHE A 279 -1.46 5.15 -20.96
CA PHE A 279 -1.08 5.78 -19.69
C PHE A 279 -2.30 6.22 -18.89
N ASP A 280 -3.16 7.02 -19.51
CA ASP A 280 -4.35 7.54 -18.84
C ASP A 280 -5.30 6.40 -18.45
N HIS A 281 -5.44 5.36 -19.30
CA HIS A 281 -6.18 4.16 -18.98
C HIS A 281 -5.66 3.49 -17.69
N SER A 282 -4.35 3.34 -17.55
CA SER A 282 -3.74 2.75 -16.34
C SER A 282 -4.08 3.56 -15.08
N LEU A 283 -4.00 4.89 -15.14
CA LEU A 283 -4.39 5.76 -14.02
C LEU A 283 -5.88 5.66 -13.71
N GLN A 284 -6.74 5.66 -14.74
CA GLN A 284 -8.18 5.47 -14.58
C GLN A 284 -8.52 4.09 -14.01
N THR A 285 -7.72 3.07 -14.32
CA THR A 285 -7.90 1.73 -13.73
C THR A 285 -7.62 1.76 -12.23
N VAL A 286 -6.63 2.53 -11.74
CA VAL A 286 -6.41 2.71 -10.29
C VAL A 286 -7.60 3.43 -9.64
N ILE A 287 -8.11 4.50 -10.25
CA ILE A 287 -9.29 5.22 -9.74
C ILE A 287 -10.51 4.28 -9.69
N ALA A 288 -10.68 3.44 -10.72
CA ALA A 288 -11.74 2.43 -10.73
C ALA A 288 -11.54 1.38 -9.63
N VAL A 289 -10.29 0.94 -9.32
CA VAL A 289 -10.00 0.08 -8.17
C VAL A 289 -10.41 0.75 -6.85
N ASP A 290 -10.06 2.03 -6.64
CA ASP A 290 -10.49 2.76 -5.45
C ASP A 290 -12.02 2.77 -5.31
N PHE A 291 -12.74 3.00 -6.41
CA PHE A 291 -14.21 2.97 -6.45
C PHE A 291 -14.76 1.58 -6.12
N LEU A 292 -14.24 0.51 -6.75
CA LEU A 292 -14.67 -0.87 -6.52
C LEU A 292 -14.46 -1.30 -5.06
N LEU A 293 -13.35 -0.88 -4.47
CA LEU A 293 -12.99 -1.19 -3.07
C LEU A 293 -13.62 -0.24 -2.05
N ARG A 294 -14.56 0.61 -2.44
CA ARG A 294 -15.27 1.57 -1.56
C ARG A 294 -14.34 2.64 -0.94
N GLN A 295 -13.24 2.95 -1.61
CA GLN A 295 -12.24 3.93 -1.15
C GLN A 295 -12.30 5.26 -1.90
N GLY A 296 -13.22 5.43 -2.81
CA GLY A 296 -13.34 6.65 -3.61
C GLY A 296 -14.59 6.68 -4.46
N ALA A 297 -14.82 7.82 -5.11
CA ALA A 297 -15.82 7.97 -6.16
C ALA A 297 -15.15 7.88 -7.53
N TRP A 298 -15.92 7.51 -8.54
CA TRP A 298 -15.52 7.58 -9.93
C TRP A 298 -16.57 8.36 -10.71
N GLU A 299 -16.13 9.40 -11.42
CA GLU A 299 -17.05 10.37 -12.01
C GLU A 299 -17.98 9.79 -13.07
N TYR A 300 -17.58 8.67 -13.70
CA TYR A 300 -18.37 8.01 -14.75
C TYR A 300 -19.30 6.90 -14.23
N ALA A 301 -19.31 6.64 -12.91
CA ALA A 301 -20.13 5.58 -12.33
C ALA A 301 -20.81 6.02 -11.03
N GLY A 302 -22.10 5.74 -10.95
CA GLY A 302 -22.94 5.98 -9.79
C GLY A 302 -23.31 4.72 -9.03
N GLY A 303 -24.26 4.86 -8.08
CA GLY A 303 -24.70 3.79 -7.20
C GLY A 303 -25.20 2.52 -7.90
N LYS A 304 -25.76 2.62 -9.12
CA LYS A 304 -26.20 1.45 -9.90
C LYS A 304 -25.02 0.57 -10.36
N VAL A 305 -23.89 1.21 -10.75
CA VAL A 305 -22.68 0.50 -11.13
C VAL A 305 -22.09 -0.20 -9.92
N LEU A 306 -22.01 0.51 -8.79
CA LEU A 306 -21.48 -0.02 -7.54
C LEU A 306 -22.33 -1.15 -6.95
N ALA A 307 -23.67 -1.08 -7.08
CA ALA A 307 -24.59 -2.10 -6.60
C ALA A 307 -24.49 -3.44 -7.36
N ALA A 308 -24.03 -3.42 -8.61
CA ALA A 308 -23.83 -4.63 -9.40
C ALA A 308 -22.54 -5.39 -9.04
N ILE A 309 -21.63 -4.78 -8.27
CA ILE A 309 -20.35 -5.41 -7.91
C ILE A 309 -20.58 -6.42 -6.78
N PRO A 310 -20.14 -7.68 -6.93
CA PRO A 310 -20.18 -8.63 -5.83
C PRO A 310 -19.29 -8.15 -4.68
N TRP A 311 -19.89 -7.92 -3.51
CA TRP A 311 -19.18 -7.44 -2.34
C TRP A 311 -19.68 -8.11 -1.06
N SER A 312 -18.75 -8.54 -0.21
CA SER A 312 -19.03 -9.18 1.08
C SER A 312 -17.96 -8.85 2.12
N ALA A 313 -18.22 -9.16 3.37
CA ALA A 313 -17.23 -9.06 4.45
C ALA A 313 -15.98 -9.92 4.18
N VAL A 314 -16.14 -11.08 3.54
CA VAL A 314 -15.02 -11.96 3.16
C VAL A 314 -14.13 -11.29 2.12
N LEU A 315 -14.70 -10.61 1.13
CA LEU A 315 -13.95 -9.86 0.14
C LEU A 315 -13.25 -8.64 0.76
N ALA A 316 -13.91 -7.93 1.67
CA ALA A 316 -13.29 -6.83 2.41
C ALA A 316 -12.05 -7.34 3.18
N GLN A 317 -12.19 -8.44 3.91
CA GLN A 317 -11.10 -9.07 4.65
C GLN A 317 -9.98 -9.57 3.71
N HIS A 318 -10.33 -10.10 2.52
CA HIS A 318 -9.34 -10.50 1.52
C HIS A 318 -8.46 -9.32 1.10
N PHE A 319 -9.05 -8.17 0.78
CA PHE A 319 -8.29 -7.00 0.37
C PHE A 319 -7.52 -6.32 1.51
N ASP A 320 -7.95 -6.49 2.75
CA ASP A 320 -7.24 -5.99 3.92
C ASP A 320 -6.13 -6.95 4.40
N GLN A 321 -6.02 -8.13 3.81
CA GLN A 321 -4.98 -9.10 4.15
C GLN A 321 -3.60 -8.54 3.85
N GLU A 322 -2.72 -8.57 4.85
CA GLU A 322 -1.32 -8.22 4.71
C GLU A 322 -0.56 -9.29 3.92
N VAL A 323 0.21 -8.87 2.92
CA VAL A 323 1.06 -9.72 2.08
C VAL A 323 2.49 -9.72 2.59
N SER A 324 2.97 -8.52 2.97
CA SER A 324 4.27 -8.28 3.57
C SER A 324 4.17 -7.04 4.45
N SER A 325 5.14 -6.82 5.35
CA SER A 325 5.12 -5.65 6.25
C SER A 325 4.92 -4.35 5.47
N GLY A 326 3.84 -3.65 5.82
CA GLY A 326 3.44 -2.37 5.21
C GLY A 326 2.67 -2.48 3.90
N SER A 327 2.34 -3.68 3.41
CA SER A 327 1.56 -3.86 2.18
C SER A 327 0.38 -4.80 2.36
N THR A 328 -0.79 -4.36 1.91
CA THR A 328 -2.02 -5.18 1.83
C THR A 328 -2.33 -5.53 0.37
N ARG A 329 -3.19 -6.54 0.17
CA ARG A 329 -3.67 -6.91 -1.17
C ARG A 329 -4.31 -5.72 -1.90
N ARG A 330 -5.03 -4.88 -1.18
CA ARG A 330 -5.65 -3.64 -1.69
C ARG A 330 -4.61 -2.72 -2.34
N VAL A 331 -3.51 -2.47 -1.64
CA VAL A 331 -2.41 -1.62 -2.12
C VAL A 331 -1.73 -2.22 -3.34
N LEU A 332 -1.47 -3.54 -3.30
CA LEU A 332 -0.83 -4.24 -4.41
C LEU A 332 -1.74 -4.36 -5.63
N LEU A 333 -3.07 -4.45 -5.43
CA LEU A 333 -4.02 -4.40 -6.54
C LEU A 333 -4.02 -3.03 -7.25
N LYS A 334 -3.94 -1.92 -6.51
CA LYS A 334 -3.76 -0.58 -7.10
C LYS A 334 -2.46 -0.47 -7.89
N LEU A 335 -1.37 -1.03 -7.34
CA LEU A 335 -0.09 -1.08 -8.04
C LEU A 335 -0.16 -1.94 -9.31
N ALA A 336 -0.80 -3.11 -9.25
CA ALA A 336 -1.04 -3.94 -10.43
C ALA A 336 -1.91 -3.21 -11.47
N ALA A 337 -2.93 -2.48 -11.04
CA ALA A 337 -3.78 -1.67 -11.92
C ALA A 337 -2.99 -0.56 -12.65
N LEU A 338 -2.03 0.09 -11.97
CA LEU A 338 -1.15 1.07 -12.59
C LEU A 338 -0.25 0.45 -13.67
N LEU A 339 0.19 -0.80 -13.47
CA LEU A 339 1.27 -1.42 -14.25
C LEU A 339 0.80 -2.50 -15.25
N HIS A 340 -0.49 -2.89 -15.25
CA HIS A 340 -0.96 -4.06 -15.99
C HIS A 340 -0.71 -4.00 -17.51
N ASP A 341 -0.72 -2.80 -18.05
CA ASP A 341 -0.59 -2.53 -19.49
C ASP A 341 0.77 -1.94 -19.90
N VAL A 342 1.75 -1.97 -19.02
CA VAL A 342 3.07 -1.33 -19.22
C VAL A 342 3.80 -1.79 -20.49
N ALA A 343 3.56 -3.02 -20.97
CA ALA A 343 4.18 -3.58 -22.17
C ALA A 343 3.37 -3.35 -23.45
N LYS A 344 2.24 -2.64 -23.42
CA LYS A 344 1.48 -2.32 -24.65
C LYS A 344 2.30 -1.57 -25.71
N PRO A 345 3.14 -0.59 -25.36
CA PRO A 345 3.98 0.10 -26.37
C PRO A 345 4.85 -0.85 -27.19
N GLN A 346 5.51 -1.81 -26.53
CA GLN A 346 6.45 -2.74 -27.17
C GLN A 346 5.75 -3.81 -28.01
N THR A 347 4.50 -4.14 -27.68
CA THR A 347 3.72 -5.20 -28.33
C THR A 347 2.67 -4.66 -29.30
N LYS A 348 2.66 -3.34 -29.55
CA LYS A 348 1.75 -2.71 -30.49
C LYS A 348 2.03 -3.16 -31.93
N ALA A 349 1.03 -3.75 -32.58
CA ALA A 349 1.11 -4.19 -33.96
C ALA A 349 -0.23 -4.00 -34.67
N MET A 350 -0.18 -3.91 -36.00
CA MET A 350 -1.38 -3.92 -36.86
C MET A 350 -1.51 -5.29 -37.46
N ASP A 351 -2.69 -5.91 -37.35
CA ASP A 351 -2.97 -7.18 -38.04
C ASP A 351 -3.22 -6.96 -39.54
N ALA A 352 -3.33 -8.04 -40.31
CA ALA A 352 -3.57 -7.99 -41.75
C ALA A 352 -4.87 -7.26 -42.13
N GLY A 353 -5.82 -7.14 -41.20
CA GLY A 353 -7.09 -6.42 -41.38
C GLY A 353 -7.04 -4.96 -40.95
N GLY A 354 -5.83 -4.43 -40.61
CA GLY A 354 -5.65 -3.05 -40.14
C GLY A 354 -6.15 -2.80 -38.72
N ARG A 355 -6.33 -3.85 -37.90
CA ARG A 355 -6.73 -3.71 -36.51
C ARG A 355 -5.49 -3.64 -35.62
N MET A 356 -5.49 -2.69 -34.68
CA MET A 356 -4.47 -2.59 -33.65
C MET A 356 -4.56 -3.75 -32.66
N ARG A 357 -3.41 -4.37 -32.36
CA ARG A 357 -3.25 -5.50 -31.44
C ARG A 357 -2.07 -5.27 -30.51
N PHE A 358 -2.15 -5.89 -29.33
CA PHE A 358 -1.10 -5.90 -28.31
C PHE A 358 -0.84 -7.33 -27.84
N LEU A 359 -0.51 -8.21 -28.80
CA LEU A 359 -0.34 -9.65 -28.49
C LEU A 359 0.87 -9.88 -27.61
N GLY A 360 0.66 -10.59 -26.49
CA GLY A 360 1.73 -10.93 -25.54
C GLY A 360 2.00 -9.88 -24.48
N HIS A 361 1.35 -8.69 -24.50
CA HIS A 361 1.64 -7.63 -23.51
C HIS A 361 1.47 -8.07 -22.06
N ALA A 362 0.55 -8.96 -21.74
CA ALA A 362 0.38 -9.46 -20.37
C ALA A 362 1.61 -10.25 -19.89
N LYS A 363 2.18 -11.10 -20.76
CA LYS A 363 3.39 -11.90 -20.44
C LYS A 363 4.63 -11.03 -20.34
N GLU A 364 4.84 -10.15 -21.33
CA GLU A 364 5.97 -9.21 -21.32
C GLU A 364 5.86 -8.20 -20.18
N GLY A 365 4.63 -7.68 -19.94
CA GLY A 365 4.34 -6.78 -18.85
C GLY A 365 4.64 -7.37 -17.48
N ALA A 366 4.29 -8.63 -17.25
CA ALA A 366 4.61 -9.33 -16.01
C ALA A 366 6.13 -9.37 -15.73
N ALA A 367 6.94 -9.66 -16.74
CA ALA A 367 8.40 -9.66 -16.61
C ALA A 367 8.97 -8.25 -16.35
N ILE A 368 8.45 -7.22 -17.04
CA ILE A 368 8.85 -5.82 -16.83
C ILE A 368 8.50 -5.41 -15.40
N VAL A 369 7.27 -5.69 -14.95
CA VAL A 369 6.79 -5.34 -13.61
C VAL A 369 7.61 -6.03 -12.52
N ALA A 370 7.96 -7.31 -12.68
CA ALA A 370 8.84 -7.99 -11.72
C ALA A 370 10.17 -7.23 -11.54
N ASN A 371 10.83 -6.85 -12.64
CA ASN A 371 12.08 -6.08 -12.59
C ASN A 371 11.90 -4.68 -11.95
N MET A 372 10.78 -3.99 -12.24
CA MET A 372 10.45 -2.69 -11.63
C MET A 372 10.33 -2.79 -10.12
N LEU A 373 9.61 -3.80 -9.64
CA LEU A 373 9.36 -4.01 -8.21
C LEU A 373 10.62 -4.51 -7.47
N GLU A 374 11.44 -5.36 -8.10
CA GLU A 374 12.73 -5.78 -7.56
C GLU A 374 13.69 -4.59 -7.42
N ARG A 375 13.73 -3.67 -8.40
CA ARG A 375 14.48 -2.42 -8.32
C ARG A 375 14.07 -1.58 -7.11
N LEU A 376 12.78 -1.54 -6.78
CA LEU A 376 12.22 -0.86 -5.61
C LEU A 376 12.25 -1.71 -4.34
N ARG A 377 12.88 -2.89 -4.37
CA ARG A 377 13.05 -3.77 -3.20
C ARG A 377 11.73 -4.25 -2.57
N PHE A 378 10.72 -4.50 -3.39
CA PHE A 378 9.55 -5.25 -2.95
C PHE A 378 9.94 -6.68 -2.58
N SER A 379 9.23 -7.28 -1.61
CA SER A 379 9.47 -8.67 -1.23
C SER A 379 9.07 -9.64 -2.34
N ALA A 380 9.66 -10.84 -2.35
CA ALA A 380 9.34 -11.87 -3.34
C ALA A 380 7.83 -12.22 -3.38
N LYS A 381 7.11 -12.12 -2.24
CA LYS A 381 5.66 -12.35 -2.18
C LYS A 381 4.88 -11.25 -2.89
N GLU A 382 5.26 -9.99 -2.67
CA GLU A 382 4.65 -8.83 -3.33
C GLU A 382 4.89 -8.87 -4.84
N VAL A 383 6.14 -9.09 -5.25
CA VAL A 383 6.52 -9.22 -6.67
C VAL A 383 5.70 -10.33 -7.31
N LYS A 384 5.64 -11.52 -6.69
CA LYS A 384 4.91 -12.67 -7.24
C LYS A 384 3.42 -12.42 -7.38
N LEU A 385 2.80 -11.75 -6.40
CA LEU A 385 1.38 -11.40 -6.47
C LEU A 385 1.12 -10.46 -7.64
N VAL A 386 1.84 -9.33 -7.73
CA VAL A 386 1.62 -8.32 -8.78
C VAL A 386 1.96 -8.88 -10.17
N GLU A 387 3.08 -9.61 -10.31
CA GLU A 387 3.45 -10.32 -11.54
C GLU A 387 2.32 -11.25 -12.02
N THR A 388 1.75 -12.06 -11.09
CA THR A 388 0.67 -12.99 -11.41
C THR A 388 -0.60 -12.26 -11.85
N VAL A 389 -0.94 -11.16 -11.16
CA VAL A 389 -2.09 -10.32 -11.53
C VAL A 389 -1.91 -9.75 -12.93
N VAL A 390 -0.75 -9.18 -13.25
CA VAL A 390 -0.44 -8.63 -14.57
C VAL A 390 -0.42 -9.71 -15.65
N MET A 391 0.21 -10.86 -15.39
CA MET A 391 0.27 -12.00 -16.31
C MET A 391 -1.12 -12.49 -16.75
N HIS A 392 -2.07 -12.48 -15.83
CA HIS A 392 -3.36 -13.15 -16.02
C HIS A 392 -4.56 -12.19 -16.08
N HIS A 393 -4.34 -10.86 -16.14
CA HIS A 393 -5.45 -9.88 -16.10
C HIS A 393 -6.49 -10.06 -17.20
N LEU A 394 -6.10 -10.61 -18.37
CA LEU A 394 -7.02 -10.89 -19.48
C LEU A 394 -7.86 -12.17 -19.30
N ARG A 395 -7.48 -13.05 -18.36
CA ARG A 395 -8.14 -14.38 -18.19
C ARG A 395 -9.64 -14.30 -17.91
N PRO A 396 -10.15 -13.38 -17.07
CA PRO A 396 -11.59 -13.29 -16.83
C PRO A 396 -12.39 -13.08 -18.13
N GLY A 397 -11.94 -12.19 -19.01
CA GLY A 397 -12.58 -11.96 -20.31
C GLY A 397 -12.43 -13.12 -21.31
N GLN A 398 -11.39 -13.96 -21.15
CA GLN A 398 -11.16 -15.13 -22.00
C GLN A 398 -11.98 -16.36 -21.61
N MET A 399 -12.48 -16.41 -20.37
CA MET A 399 -13.29 -17.53 -19.88
C MET A 399 -14.72 -17.52 -20.44
N THR A 400 -15.16 -16.39 -20.98
CA THR A 400 -16.53 -16.19 -21.48
C THR A 400 -16.54 -16.08 -22.99
N GLN A 401 -17.29 -16.96 -23.62
CA GLN A 401 -17.66 -16.86 -25.04
C GLN A 401 -19.20 -16.82 -25.14
N ASN A 402 -19.80 -15.74 -24.63
CA ASN A 402 -21.27 -15.51 -24.56
C ASN A 402 -22.04 -16.38 -23.54
N GLU A 403 -21.38 -17.18 -22.72
CA GLU A 403 -21.97 -18.01 -21.66
C GLU A 403 -21.16 -17.95 -20.37
N LEU A 404 -21.74 -18.41 -19.25
CA LEU A 404 -21.02 -18.53 -17.99
C LEU A 404 -19.86 -19.53 -18.11
N PRO A 405 -18.73 -19.30 -17.43
CA PRO A 405 -17.57 -20.19 -17.47
C PRO A 405 -17.93 -21.60 -17.00
N THR A 406 -17.42 -22.62 -17.70
CA THR A 406 -17.56 -24.02 -17.25
C THR A 406 -16.77 -24.25 -15.96
N ARG A 407 -17.17 -25.26 -15.16
CA ARG A 407 -16.42 -25.67 -13.95
C ARG A 407 -14.94 -25.96 -14.25
N ARG A 408 -14.65 -26.59 -15.40
CA ARG A 408 -13.28 -26.84 -15.86
C ARG A 408 -12.50 -25.55 -16.13
N ALA A 409 -13.14 -24.54 -16.72
CA ALA A 409 -12.52 -23.22 -16.96
C ALA A 409 -12.22 -22.50 -15.62
N ILE A 410 -13.14 -22.57 -14.66
CA ILE A 410 -12.96 -22.02 -13.31
C ILE A 410 -11.82 -22.71 -12.57
N TYR A 411 -11.75 -24.05 -12.61
CA TYR A 411 -10.66 -24.82 -12.05
C TYR A 411 -9.29 -24.37 -12.62
N ARG A 412 -9.17 -24.34 -13.95
CA ARG A 412 -7.94 -23.89 -14.63
C ARG A 412 -7.58 -22.46 -14.27
N TYR A 413 -8.58 -21.58 -14.14
CA TYR A 413 -8.37 -20.21 -13.73
C TYR A 413 -7.71 -20.13 -12.35
N PHE A 414 -8.27 -20.75 -11.32
CA PHE A 414 -7.70 -20.70 -9.97
C PHE A 414 -6.41 -21.51 -9.83
N ARG A 415 -6.25 -22.60 -10.59
CA ARG A 415 -4.98 -23.32 -10.67
C ARG A 415 -3.84 -22.43 -11.16
N ASP A 416 -4.06 -21.68 -12.25
CA ASP A 416 -3.04 -20.87 -12.91
C ASP A 416 -2.79 -19.55 -12.18
N THR A 417 -3.79 -19.01 -11.49
CA THR A 417 -3.73 -17.73 -10.77
C THR A 417 -3.47 -17.88 -9.27
N ALA A 418 -3.62 -19.09 -8.73
CA ALA A 418 -3.45 -19.41 -7.31
C ALA A 418 -4.16 -18.40 -6.39
N GLU A 419 -3.41 -17.77 -5.48
CA GLU A 419 -3.95 -16.80 -4.52
C GLU A 419 -4.40 -15.47 -5.14
N ALA A 420 -3.92 -15.14 -6.35
CA ALA A 420 -4.21 -13.88 -7.03
C ALA A 420 -5.56 -13.87 -7.76
N GLY A 421 -6.29 -14.99 -7.79
CA GLY A 421 -7.50 -15.13 -8.59
C GLY A 421 -8.57 -14.08 -8.29
N ILE A 422 -8.80 -13.76 -7.01
CA ILE A 422 -9.77 -12.73 -6.61
C ILE A 422 -9.30 -11.34 -7.04
N ASP A 423 -8.02 -11.04 -6.85
CA ASP A 423 -7.41 -9.76 -7.25
C ASP A 423 -7.54 -9.53 -8.76
N ILE A 424 -7.32 -10.58 -9.58
CA ILE A 424 -7.46 -10.53 -11.04
C ILE A 424 -8.91 -10.29 -11.46
N LEU A 425 -9.89 -10.91 -10.78
CA LEU A 425 -11.30 -10.64 -11.06
C LEU A 425 -11.65 -9.17 -10.81
N PHE A 426 -11.18 -8.60 -9.72
CA PHE A 426 -11.41 -7.19 -9.40
C PHE A 426 -10.62 -6.25 -10.32
N LEU A 427 -9.41 -6.62 -10.73
CA LEU A 427 -8.70 -5.86 -11.77
C LEU A 427 -9.48 -5.85 -13.07
N SER A 428 -10.05 -6.99 -13.49
CA SER A 428 -10.84 -7.05 -14.75
C SER A 428 -12.10 -6.19 -14.69
N LEU A 429 -12.73 -6.03 -13.51
CA LEU A 429 -13.82 -5.08 -13.31
C LEU A 429 -13.33 -3.63 -13.45
N ALA A 430 -12.20 -3.30 -12.85
CA ALA A 430 -11.61 -1.96 -12.90
C ALA A 430 -11.18 -1.60 -14.33
N ASP A 431 -10.49 -2.51 -15.01
CA ASP A 431 -10.08 -2.38 -16.41
C ASP A 431 -11.28 -2.14 -17.34
N HIS A 432 -12.37 -2.91 -17.16
CA HIS A 432 -13.59 -2.72 -17.93
C HIS A 432 -14.18 -1.30 -17.73
N LEU A 433 -14.26 -0.83 -16.49
CA LEU A 433 -14.73 0.53 -16.19
C LEU A 433 -13.82 1.58 -16.84
N ALA A 434 -12.52 1.47 -16.64
CA ALA A 434 -11.53 2.40 -17.18
C ALA A 434 -11.53 2.39 -18.73
N ALA A 435 -11.61 1.22 -19.36
CA ALA A 435 -11.65 1.12 -20.81
C ALA A 435 -12.85 1.87 -21.41
N ARG A 436 -14.00 1.86 -20.76
CA ARG A 436 -15.23 2.52 -21.25
C ARG A 436 -15.35 3.98 -20.86
N GLY A 437 -14.83 4.36 -19.68
CA GLY A 437 -14.92 5.73 -19.17
C GLY A 437 -16.35 6.29 -19.23
N PRO A 438 -16.56 7.48 -19.85
CA PRO A 438 -17.90 8.08 -19.97
C PRO A 438 -18.87 7.31 -20.88
N HIS A 439 -18.37 6.35 -21.66
CA HIS A 439 -19.19 5.53 -22.58
C HIS A 439 -19.59 4.16 -21.99
N LEU A 440 -19.59 4.03 -20.66
CA LEU A 440 -19.97 2.81 -19.97
C LEU A 440 -21.41 2.39 -20.31
N ASN A 441 -21.56 1.17 -20.85
CA ASN A 441 -22.84 0.54 -21.08
C ASN A 441 -23.23 -0.31 -19.87
N LEU A 442 -24.36 0.03 -19.22
CA LEU A 442 -24.81 -0.65 -18.01
C LEU A 442 -25.19 -2.12 -18.23
N SER A 443 -25.70 -2.48 -19.41
CA SER A 443 -26.04 -3.88 -19.72
C SER A 443 -24.77 -4.73 -19.80
N HIS A 444 -23.77 -4.29 -20.55
CA HIS A 444 -22.48 -4.99 -20.67
C HIS A 444 -21.75 -5.03 -19.30
N TRP A 445 -21.90 -3.98 -18.50
CA TRP A 445 -21.38 -3.97 -17.14
C TRP A 445 -22.03 -5.06 -16.27
N GLN A 446 -23.37 -5.17 -16.32
CA GLN A 446 -24.09 -6.20 -15.58
C GLN A 446 -23.70 -7.61 -16.01
N GLU A 447 -23.56 -7.86 -17.32
CA GLU A 447 -23.07 -9.13 -17.85
C GLU A 447 -21.68 -9.46 -17.30
N HIS A 448 -20.76 -8.50 -17.30
CA HIS A 448 -19.41 -8.71 -16.79
C HIS A 448 -19.38 -8.97 -15.28
N THR A 449 -20.15 -8.21 -14.50
CA THR A 449 -20.25 -8.41 -13.04
C THR A 449 -20.90 -9.75 -12.67
N GLN A 450 -21.89 -10.23 -13.43
CA GLN A 450 -22.52 -11.54 -13.25
C GLN A 450 -21.51 -12.69 -13.44
N VAL A 451 -20.62 -12.57 -14.43
CA VAL A 451 -19.55 -13.56 -14.63
C VAL A 451 -18.61 -13.59 -13.43
N VAL A 452 -18.18 -12.41 -12.94
CA VAL A 452 -17.31 -12.32 -11.78
C VAL A 452 -18.00 -12.88 -10.53
N GLU A 453 -19.26 -12.54 -10.30
CA GLU A 453 -20.07 -13.06 -9.20
C GLU A 453 -20.19 -14.59 -9.25
N TYR A 454 -20.47 -15.14 -10.43
CA TYR A 454 -20.53 -16.58 -10.62
C TYR A 454 -19.20 -17.28 -10.31
N VAL A 455 -18.07 -16.75 -10.80
CA VAL A 455 -16.75 -17.33 -10.52
C VAL A 455 -16.42 -17.27 -9.04
N LEU A 456 -16.78 -16.15 -8.36
CA LEU A 456 -16.61 -16.01 -6.89
C LEU A 456 -17.50 -16.97 -6.11
N SER A 457 -18.78 -17.18 -6.53
CA SER A 457 -19.66 -18.13 -5.87
C SER A 457 -19.10 -19.56 -5.93
N GLN A 458 -18.58 -19.97 -7.08
CA GLN A 458 -17.91 -21.28 -7.22
C GLN A 458 -16.68 -21.40 -6.32
N ARG A 459 -15.94 -20.30 -6.12
CA ARG A 459 -14.77 -20.28 -5.22
C ARG A 459 -15.14 -20.41 -3.74
N PHE A 460 -16.24 -19.78 -3.30
CA PHE A 460 -16.62 -19.72 -1.89
C PHE A 460 -17.61 -20.81 -1.48
N GLU A 461 -18.51 -21.21 -2.38
CA GLU A 461 -19.60 -22.15 -2.07
C GLU A 461 -19.28 -23.58 -2.49
N GLN A 462 -18.40 -23.76 -3.48
CA GLN A 462 -18.04 -25.06 -4.05
C GLN A 462 -16.51 -25.23 -4.08
N GLU A 463 -15.87 -25.19 -2.93
CA GLU A 463 -14.41 -25.27 -2.79
C GLU A 463 -13.81 -26.50 -3.52
N SER A 464 -14.57 -27.61 -3.60
CA SER A 464 -14.17 -28.84 -4.31
C SER A 464 -14.00 -28.67 -5.84
N ILE A 465 -14.58 -27.62 -6.44
CA ILE A 465 -14.33 -27.29 -7.84
C ILE A 465 -12.97 -26.65 -8.01
N VAL A 466 -12.61 -25.77 -7.07
CA VAL A 466 -11.33 -25.02 -7.11
C VAL A 466 -10.19 -25.86 -6.58
N TYR A 467 -10.43 -26.64 -5.52
CA TYR A 467 -9.47 -27.54 -4.87
C TYR A 467 -10.05 -28.95 -4.76
N PRO A 468 -10.06 -29.74 -5.87
CA PRO A 468 -10.55 -31.10 -5.83
C PRO A 468 -9.76 -31.94 -4.81
N PRO A 469 -10.43 -32.76 -3.97
CA PRO A 469 -9.77 -33.63 -3.05
C PRO A 469 -8.93 -34.67 -3.79
N LYS A 470 -7.80 -35.10 -3.21
CA LYS A 470 -6.96 -36.12 -3.82
C LYS A 470 -7.63 -37.49 -3.79
N LEU A 471 -8.15 -37.95 -4.93
CA LEU A 471 -8.69 -39.32 -5.08
C LEU A 471 -7.60 -40.34 -5.38
N VAL A 472 -6.55 -39.93 -6.09
CA VAL A 472 -5.39 -40.75 -6.46
C VAL A 472 -4.11 -39.92 -6.28
N ASP A 473 -2.99 -40.62 -6.09
CA ASP A 473 -1.68 -40.00 -5.96
C ASP A 473 -0.64 -40.65 -6.89
N GLY A 474 0.62 -40.17 -6.82
CA GLY A 474 1.72 -40.70 -7.65
C GLY A 474 2.04 -42.17 -7.35
N HIS A 475 1.82 -42.65 -6.12
CA HIS A 475 2.03 -44.06 -5.76
C HIS A 475 0.98 -44.98 -6.38
N ASP A 476 -0.27 -44.52 -6.45
CA ASP A 476 -1.32 -45.26 -7.18
C ASP A 476 -0.94 -45.45 -8.66
N LEU A 477 -0.38 -44.39 -9.31
CA LEU A 477 0.06 -44.44 -10.71
C LEU A 477 1.24 -45.40 -10.93
N ILE A 478 2.19 -45.39 -10.01
CA ILE A 478 3.36 -46.28 -10.06
C ILE A 478 2.96 -47.75 -9.81
N ASN A 479 2.18 -47.99 -8.75
CA ASN A 479 1.90 -49.35 -8.28
C ASN A 479 0.79 -50.04 -9.10
N ILE A 480 -0.24 -49.31 -9.55
CA ILE A 480 -1.39 -49.89 -10.27
C ILE A 480 -1.13 -49.93 -11.77
N PHE A 481 -0.53 -48.85 -12.31
CA PHE A 481 -0.40 -48.67 -13.76
C PHE A 481 1.05 -48.85 -14.25
N ALA A 482 2.00 -49.13 -13.37
CA ALA A 482 3.43 -49.30 -13.68
C ALA A 482 4.03 -48.11 -14.45
N ILE A 483 3.58 -46.86 -14.14
CA ILE A 483 4.11 -45.65 -14.77
C ILE A 483 5.43 -45.29 -14.08
N SER A 484 6.48 -45.09 -14.87
CA SER A 484 7.76 -44.67 -14.35
C SER A 484 7.70 -43.27 -13.70
N PRO A 485 8.43 -43.04 -12.59
CA PRO A 485 8.56 -41.70 -12.01
C PRO A 485 9.02 -40.67 -13.05
N GLY A 486 8.31 -39.58 -13.18
CA GLY A 486 8.62 -38.53 -14.14
C GLY A 486 7.46 -37.49 -14.33
N PRO A 487 7.64 -36.53 -15.24
CA PRO A 487 6.65 -35.47 -15.50
C PRO A 487 5.26 -35.99 -15.89
N GLN A 488 5.18 -37.15 -16.56
CA GLN A 488 3.95 -37.80 -16.97
C GLN A 488 3.00 -38.09 -15.80
N ILE A 489 3.53 -38.43 -14.60
CA ILE A 489 2.72 -38.60 -13.40
C ILE A 489 1.98 -37.29 -13.06
N GLY A 490 2.68 -36.15 -13.13
CA GLY A 490 2.10 -34.84 -12.88
C GLY A 490 0.97 -34.50 -13.88
N GLU A 491 1.18 -34.78 -15.15
CA GLU A 491 0.20 -34.52 -16.22
C GLU A 491 -1.06 -35.36 -16.06
N ILE A 492 -0.92 -36.65 -15.72
CA ILE A 492 -2.05 -37.56 -15.49
C ILE A 492 -2.84 -37.13 -14.24
N LEU A 493 -2.14 -36.82 -13.13
CA LEU A 493 -2.81 -36.35 -11.92
C LEU A 493 -3.54 -35.02 -12.14
N GLU A 494 -3.01 -34.15 -12.98
CA GLU A 494 -3.65 -32.90 -13.33
C GLU A 494 -4.90 -33.14 -14.20
N ALA A 495 -4.83 -34.05 -15.15
CA ALA A 495 -6.01 -34.44 -15.96
C ALA A 495 -7.13 -35.04 -15.08
N VAL A 496 -6.78 -35.82 -14.05
CA VAL A 496 -7.75 -36.34 -13.07
C VAL A 496 -8.39 -35.20 -12.27
N ARG A 497 -7.59 -34.22 -11.78
CA ARG A 497 -8.15 -33.06 -11.06
C ARG A 497 -9.10 -32.23 -11.90
N GLU A 498 -8.77 -32.03 -13.18
CA GLU A 498 -9.69 -31.36 -14.10
C GLU A 498 -11.01 -32.13 -14.28
N ALA A 499 -10.94 -33.45 -14.43
CA ALA A 499 -12.11 -34.31 -14.53
C ALA A 499 -12.94 -34.31 -13.22
N GLN A 500 -12.28 -34.24 -12.04
CA GLN A 500 -12.96 -34.05 -10.76
C GLN A 500 -13.66 -32.68 -10.68
N ALA A 501 -12.99 -31.61 -11.07
CA ALA A 501 -13.58 -30.28 -11.06
C ALA A 501 -14.80 -30.15 -11.99
N SER A 502 -14.80 -30.87 -13.12
CA SER A 502 -15.95 -30.91 -14.03
C SER A 502 -17.08 -31.84 -13.57
N GLY A 503 -16.82 -32.68 -12.54
CA GLY A 503 -17.78 -33.66 -12.05
C GLY A 503 -17.80 -34.97 -12.86
N GLU A 504 -16.88 -35.16 -13.81
CA GLU A 504 -16.73 -36.40 -14.59
C GLU A 504 -16.17 -37.56 -13.72
N VAL A 505 -15.41 -37.21 -12.68
CA VAL A 505 -14.78 -38.15 -11.74
C VAL A 505 -15.10 -37.70 -10.31
N THR A 506 -15.75 -38.56 -9.55
CA THR A 506 -16.18 -38.27 -8.17
C THR A 506 -15.65 -39.27 -7.16
N THR A 507 -15.21 -40.43 -7.61
CA THR A 507 -14.72 -41.54 -6.77
C THR A 507 -13.31 -41.99 -7.20
N LYS A 508 -12.61 -42.66 -6.29
CA LYS A 508 -11.30 -43.28 -6.59
C LYS A 508 -11.40 -44.30 -7.74
N GLN A 509 -12.51 -45.08 -7.79
CA GLN A 509 -12.72 -46.06 -8.86
C GLN A 509 -12.86 -45.40 -10.23
N GLU A 510 -13.66 -44.32 -10.32
CA GLU A 510 -13.81 -43.54 -11.55
C GLU A 510 -12.49 -42.88 -11.94
N ALA A 511 -11.69 -42.39 -10.98
CA ALA A 511 -10.37 -41.83 -11.24
C ALA A 511 -9.44 -42.86 -11.87
N LEU A 512 -9.40 -44.10 -11.34
CA LEU A 512 -8.59 -45.17 -11.89
C LEU A 512 -9.04 -45.57 -13.31
N ALA A 513 -10.36 -45.66 -13.56
CA ALA A 513 -10.91 -45.94 -14.89
C ALA A 513 -10.57 -44.80 -15.90
N PHE A 514 -10.66 -43.55 -15.46
CA PHE A 514 -10.28 -42.37 -16.25
C PHE A 514 -8.80 -42.40 -16.64
N ILE A 515 -7.91 -42.75 -15.69
CA ILE A 515 -6.45 -42.87 -15.92
C ILE A 515 -6.16 -43.93 -16.99
N GLU A 516 -6.86 -45.06 -16.96
CA GLU A 516 -6.69 -46.13 -17.97
C GLU A 516 -7.04 -45.65 -19.38
N GLY A 517 -8.08 -44.79 -19.51
CA GLY A 517 -8.44 -44.14 -20.76
C GLY A 517 -7.41 -43.11 -21.25
N VAL A 518 -6.92 -42.27 -20.34
CA VAL A 518 -5.91 -41.23 -20.62
C VAL A 518 -4.57 -41.83 -21.00
N ARG A 519 -4.13 -42.89 -20.31
CA ARG A 519 -2.85 -43.58 -20.58
C ARG A 519 -2.72 -44.01 -22.03
N LYS A 520 -3.80 -44.47 -22.67
CA LYS A 520 -3.82 -44.87 -24.10
C LYS A 520 -3.48 -43.75 -25.08
N LYS A 521 -3.57 -42.48 -24.65
CA LYS A 521 -3.19 -41.31 -25.45
C LYS A 521 -1.71 -40.92 -25.31
N TYR A 522 -1.03 -41.41 -24.27
CA TYR A 522 0.39 -41.15 -23.99
C TYR A 522 1.31 -42.37 -24.22
N ALA A 523 0.72 -43.51 -24.56
CA ALA A 523 1.42 -44.70 -25.03
C ALA A 523 1.57 -44.65 -26.55
#